data_6337d6267f9e3947967634f99af578d4
#
_entry.id   6337d6267f9e3947967634f99af578d4
#
_cell.length_a   1.000
_cell.length_b   1.000
_cell.length_c   1.000
_cell.angle_alpha   90.00
_cell.angle_beta   90.00
_cell.angle_gamma   90.00
#
_symmetry.space_group_name_H-M   'P 1'
#
loop_
_entity.id
_entity.type
_entity.pdbx_description
1 polymer ?
#
loop_
_entity_poly.entity_id
_entity_poly.type
_entity_poly.pdbx_seq_one_letter_code
_entity_poly.pdbx_strand_id
1 'polypeptide(L)'
;MGTGRTEPPTRVPAESVDLSVDLGRGLVLPNPILVASGTFGYGIEYGDVVDVDRLGGICCKGTTLKPRIGNPTPRVTETPGGMLNSIGLQNPGVDSVVEKYAETWTTWRTPVIVNVAGESVRDYVEVARRLDGVPGVAAIELNISCPNVGAGGLQFAIDAGAAAEVTAAVRRATDLPLLVKLSPNVADIRPIARAIADAGADALTAINTLSGIAVGPDRNRPLLGNIYGGLSGPAVKPVALRVVYEAAQVVRIPVVAIGGVTELDDVLDFLAVGAVAVQVGTAIFADPTIPVRLVDELAGECARRGLTSYRELIGSALPKKPERPSAKGVEYRP
;
A
#
# COMPACT_ATOMS: atom_id res chain seq x y z
N MET A 1 -30.93 4.08 -42.61
CA MET A 1 -30.62 3.89 -41.20
C MET A 1 -29.65 2.73 -41.10
N GLY A 2 -28.36 2.99 -41.09
CA GLY A 2 -27.30 1.98 -41.00
C GLY A 2 -27.07 1.60 -39.55
N THR A 3 -27.44 0.37 -39.18
CA THR A 3 -27.05 -0.23 -37.91
C THR A 3 -25.57 -0.53 -37.97
N GLY A 4 -24.75 0.37 -37.44
CA GLY A 4 -23.36 0.10 -37.24
C GLY A 4 -23.21 -1.07 -36.25
N ARG A 5 -22.94 -2.27 -36.75
CA ARG A 5 -22.41 -3.36 -35.93
C ARG A 5 -21.03 -2.95 -35.50
N THR A 6 -20.87 -2.60 -34.24
CA THR A 6 -19.54 -2.56 -33.60
C THR A 6 -19.01 -3.98 -33.63
N GLU A 7 -17.92 -4.20 -34.36
CA GLU A 7 -17.22 -5.49 -34.29
C GLU A 7 -16.86 -5.76 -32.83
N PRO A 8 -17.00 -7.02 -32.38
CA PRO A 8 -16.55 -7.38 -31.03
C PRO A 8 -15.05 -7.07 -30.89
N PRO A 9 -14.59 -6.55 -29.75
CA PRO A 9 -13.19 -6.24 -29.55
C PRO A 9 -12.34 -7.50 -29.80
N THR A 10 -11.23 -7.32 -30.51
CA THR A 10 -10.28 -8.39 -30.79
C THR A 10 -9.81 -8.96 -29.45
N ARG A 11 -10.04 -10.25 -29.18
CA ARG A 11 -9.59 -10.88 -27.94
C ARG A 11 -8.08 -10.89 -27.89
N VAL A 12 -7.51 -10.27 -26.87
CA VAL A 12 -6.09 -10.31 -26.53
C VAL A 12 -5.86 -11.55 -25.64
N PRO A 13 -4.82 -12.39 -25.86
CA PRO A 13 -4.49 -13.45 -24.91
C PRO A 13 -4.12 -12.88 -23.53
N ALA A 14 -4.62 -13.49 -22.45
CA ALA A 14 -4.39 -12.99 -21.09
C ALA A 14 -2.89 -12.92 -20.73
N GLU A 15 -2.12 -13.89 -21.22
CA GLU A 15 -0.67 -13.97 -21.03
C GLU A 15 0.12 -12.87 -21.77
N SER A 16 -0.49 -12.18 -22.72
CA SER A 16 0.11 -11.06 -23.46
C SER A 16 -0.20 -9.68 -22.87
N VAL A 17 -1.03 -9.62 -21.83
CA VAL A 17 -1.36 -8.37 -21.15
C VAL A 17 -0.17 -7.91 -20.29
N ASP A 18 0.31 -6.69 -20.53
CA ASP A 18 1.34 -6.09 -19.67
C ASP A 18 0.76 -5.67 -18.32
N LEU A 19 1.14 -6.40 -17.27
CA LEU A 19 0.78 -6.12 -15.89
C LEU A 19 1.90 -5.41 -15.10
N SER A 20 3.06 -5.12 -15.70
CA SER A 20 4.19 -4.53 -14.99
C SER A 20 3.88 -3.14 -14.43
N VAL A 21 4.45 -2.83 -13.27
CA VAL A 21 4.25 -1.56 -12.54
C VAL A 21 5.60 -0.94 -12.22
N ASP A 22 5.82 0.31 -12.60
CA ASP A 22 6.97 1.10 -12.16
C ASP A 22 6.54 1.97 -10.95
N LEU A 23 7.17 1.73 -9.81
CA LEU A 23 6.97 2.50 -8.57
C LEU A 23 8.05 3.57 -8.34
N GLY A 24 8.89 3.81 -9.34
CA GLY A 24 9.98 4.77 -9.27
C GLY A 24 11.29 4.16 -8.80
N ARG A 25 12.39 4.92 -9.01
CA ARG A 25 13.77 4.57 -8.61
C ARG A 25 14.18 3.13 -8.95
N GLY A 26 13.70 2.61 -10.09
CA GLY A 26 14.03 1.26 -10.55
C GLY A 26 13.24 0.12 -9.88
N LEU A 27 12.28 0.40 -9.01
CA LEU A 27 11.38 -0.61 -8.47
C LEU A 27 10.28 -0.93 -9.49
N VAL A 28 10.51 -1.97 -10.27
CA VAL A 28 9.53 -2.48 -11.23
C VAL A 28 8.95 -3.80 -10.71
N LEU A 29 7.64 -3.81 -10.51
CA LEU A 29 6.91 -5.01 -10.09
C LEU A 29 6.42 -5.80 -11.31
N PRO A 30 6.37 -7.16 -11.24
CA PRO A 30 5.87 -7.97 -12.35
C PRO A 30 4.36 -7.82 -12.60
N ASN A 31 3.60 -7.45 -11.57
CA ASN A 31 2.15 -7.19 -11.65
C ASN A 31 1.70 -6.27 -10.51
N PRO A 32 0.47 -5.69 -10.54
CA PRO A 32 0.02 -4.71 -9.57
C PRO A 32 -0.59 -5.28 -8.28
N ILE A 33 -0.46 -6.59 -8.00
CA ILE A 33 -1.07 -7.22 -6.84
C ILE A 33 0.00 -7.59 -5.82
N LEU A 34 0.07 -6.86 -4.72
CA LEU A 34 1.00 -7.09 -3.62
C LEU A 34 0.26 -7.64 -2.40
N VAL A 35 1.02 -8.14 -1.43
CA VAL A 35 0.52 -8.44 -0.08
C VAL A 35 0.89 -7.33 0.89
N ALA A 36 -0.04 -7.00 1.82
CA ALA A 36 0.11 -5.90 2.76
C ALA A 36 0.94 -6.29 3.99
N SER A 37 1.64 -5.31 4.54
CA SER A 37 2.42 -5.50 5.76
C SER A 37 1.54 -5.92 6.95
N GLY A 38 2.07 -6.85 7.75
CA GLY A 38 1.40 -7.34 8.96
C GLY A 38 0.47 -8.53 8.75
N THR A 39 0.10 -8.87 7.53
CA THR A 39 -0.80 -9.99 7.23
C THR A 39 -0.11 -11.17 6.53
N PHE A 40 1.07 -10.95 5.98
CA PHE A 40 1.84 -11.96 5.25
C PHE A 40 3.20 -12.28 5.90
N GLY A 41 3.41 -11.90 7.15
CA GLY A 41 4.66 -12.14 7.88
C GLY A 41 5.88 -11.54 7.16
N TYR A 42 6.91 -12.35 6.98
CA TYR A 42 8.09 -12.06 6.16
C TYR A 42 8.10 -12.82 4.83
N GLY A 43 6.96 -13.46 4.48
CA GLY A 43 6.72 -14.18 3.24
C GLY A 43 6.92 -15.68 3.37
N ILE A 44 7.87 -16.13 4.18
CA ILE A 44 8.19 -17.57 4.34
C ILE A 44 7.04 -18.35 5.00
N GLU A 45 6.21 -17.68 5.80
CA GLU A 45 5.11 -18.29 6.52
C GLU A 45 3.99 -18.80 5.61
N TYR A 46 3.98 -18.35 4.36
CA TYR A 46 2.98 -18.72 3.36
C TYR A 46 3.54 -19.52 2.18
N GLY A 47 4.85 -19.82 2.16
CA GLY A 47 5.53 -20.46 1.04
C GLY A 47 4.99 -21.85 0.66
N ASP A 48 4.39 -22.57 1.61
CA ASP A 48 3.77 -23.88 1.35
C ASP A 48 2.34 -23.77 0.76
N VAL A 49 1.74 -22.57 0.79
CA VAL A 49 0.33 -22.34 0.40
C VAL A 49 0.22 -21.44 -0.82
N VAL A 50 1.15 -20.51 -0.98
CA VAL A 50 1.14 -19.48 -2.02
C VAL A 50 2.45 -19.53 -2.78
N ASP A 51 2.38 -19.60 -4.12
CA ASP A 51 3.54 -19.35 -4.97
C ASP A 51 3.88 -17.86 -4.90
N VAL A 52 4.85 -17.53 -4.03
CA VAL A 52 5.25 -16.14 -3.77
C VAL A 52 5.79 -15.45 -5.02
N ASP A 53 6.38 -16.20 -5.97
CA ASP A 53 6.94 -15.66 -7.22
C ASP A 53 5.87 -15.20 -8.23
N ARG A 54 4.61 -15.43 -7.93
CA ARG A 54 3.47 -14.91 -8.70
C ARG A 54 2.94 -13.56 -8.19
N LEU A 55 3.37 -13.13 -7.01
CA LEU A 55 2.97 -11.85 -6.43
C LEU A 55 3.69 -10.68 -7.11
N GLY A 56 3.05 -9.53 -7.16
CA GLY A 56 3.69 -8.28 -7.60
C GLY A 56 4.74 -7.76 -6.63
N GLY A 57 4.54 -8.01 -5.34
CA GLY A 57 5.49 -7.65 -4.29
C GLY A 57 5.03 -8.13 -2.92
N ILE A 58 5.99 -8.32 -2.03
CA ILE A 58 5.72 -8.69 -0.63
C ILE A 58 6.08 -7.49 0.26
N CYS A 59 5.06 -6.85 0.85
CA CYS A 59 5.30 -5.89 1.90
C CYS A 59 5.38 -6.63 3.24
N CYS A 60 6.60 -6.72 3.80
CA CYS A 60 6.87 -7.46 5.02
C CYS A 60 6.23 -6.83 6.25
N LYS A 61 6.17 -7.61 7.33
CA LYS A 61 5.78 -7.15 8.66
C LYS A 61 6.62 -5.96 9.11
N GLY A 62 5.96 -5.02 9.81
CA GLY A 62 6.61 -3.83 10.36
C GLY A 62 7.83 -4.16 11.21
N THR A 63 8.97 -3.63 10.82
CA THR A 63 10.29 -3.86 11.40
C THR A 63 10.77 -2.59 12.12
N THR A 64 11.25 -2.73 13.35
CA THR A 64 11.77 -1.64 14.18
C THR A 64 13.25 -1.83 14.47
N LEU A 65 13.92 -0.76 14.94
CA LEU A 65 15.34 -0.80 15.27
C LEU A 65 15.65 -1.89 16.31
N LYS A 66 14.83 -1.97 17.35
CA LYS A 66 14.95 -2.97 18.42
C LYS A 66 13.77 -3.93 18.40
N PRO A 67 13.91 -5.15 18.95
CA PRO A 67 12.79 -6.06 19.11
C PRO A 67 11.63 -5.45 19.89
N ARG A 68 10.39 -5.78 19.51
CA ARG A 68 9.16 -5.39 20.20
C ARG A 68 8.32 -6.61 20.55
N ILE A 69 7.85 -6.68 21.79
CA ILE A 69 7.00 -7.75 22.31
C ILE A 69 5.55 -7.58 21.78
N GLY A 70 5.17 -6.34 21.44
CA GLY A 70 3.79 -5.99 21.08
C GLY A 70 2.92 -5.66 22.28
N ASN A 71 1.63 -5.42 22.02
CA ASN A 71 0.65 -5.03 23.03
C ASN A 71 0.16 -6.22 23.87
N PRO A 72 -0.49 -5.98 25.04
CA PRO A 72 -1.21 -7.02 25.79
C PRO A 72 -2.32 -7.68 24.96
N THR A 73 -2.63 -8.94 25.26
CA THR A 73 -3.76 -9.67 24.69
C THR A 73 -5.09 -9.30 25.39
N PRO A 74 -6.25 -9.48 24.73
CA PRO A 74 -6.48 -9.86 23.31
C PRO A 74 -6.02 -8.78 22.32
N ARG A 75 -5.42 -9.22 21.20
CA ARG A 75 -4.84 -8.31 20.20
C ARG A 75 -5.65 -8.20 18.92
N VAL A 76 -6.62 -9.10 18.75
CA VAL A 76 -7.43 -9.22 17.53
C VAL A 76 -8.86 -9.54 17.92
N THR A 77 -9.81 -8.97 17.19
CA THR A 77 -11.22 -9.34 17.24
C THR A 77 -11.88 -9.12 15.89
N GLU A 78 -12.83 -9.97 15.55
CA GLU A 78 -13.64 -9.81 14.35
C GLU A 78 -14.67 -8.67 14.50
N THR A 79 -15.07 -8.12 13.37
CA THR A 79 -16.18 -7.17 13.24
C THR A 79 -17.06 -7.60 12.07
N PRO A 80 -18.31 -7.15 11.94
CA PRO A 80 -19.19 -7.56 10.84
C PRO A 80 -18.63 -7.33 9.44
N GLY A 81 -17.71 -6.41 9.24
CA GLY A 81 -17.11 -6.09 7.94
C GLY A 81 -15.59 -6.20 7.89
N GLY A 82 -14.97 -6.96 8.80
CA GLY A 82 -13.52 -7.11 8.86
C GLY A 82 -13.01 -7.46 10.24
N MET A 83 -11.94 -6.80 10.69
CA MET A 83 -11.33 -7.07 11.97
C MET A 83 -10.71 -5.82 12.59
N LEU A 84 -10.63 -5.80 13.91
CA LEU A 84 -9.80 -4.88 14.69
C LEU A 84 -8.55 -5.60 15.16
N ASN A 85 -7.39 -4.98 14.98
CA ASN A 85 -6.14 -5.48 15.51
C ASN A 85 -5.40 -4.41 16.32
N SER A 86 -4.68 -4.86 17.33
CA SER A 86 -3.79 -4.07 18.17
C SER A 86 -2.53 -4.87 18.48
N ILE A 87 -1.78 -5.23 17.44
CA ILE A 87 -0.59 -6.10 17.57
C ILE A 87 0.56 -5.38 18.29
N GLY A 88 0.69 -4.06 18.12
CA GLY A 88 1.75 -3.27 18.75
C GLY A 88 3.12 -3.47 18.11
N LEU A 89 3.18 -3.69 16.81
CA LEU A 89 4.41 -3.86 16.02
C LEU A 89 5.33 -4.98 16.57
N GLN A 90 4.77 -6.09 17.06
CA GLN A 90 5.59 -7.24 17.48
C GLN A 90 6.51 -7.67 16.33
N ASN A 91 7.83 -7.60 16.56
CA ASN A 91 8.85 -7.98 15.57
C ASN A 91 10.19 -8.22 16.27
N PRO A 92 11.14 -8.96 15.64
CA PRO A 92 12.43 -9.31 16.26
C PRO A 92 13.50 -8.22 16.15
N GLY A 93 13.21 -7.06 15.56
CA GLY A 93 14.17 -6.02 15.25
C GLY A 93 14.90 -6.24 13.92
N VAL A 94 15.42 -5.14 13.33
CA VAL A 94 15.98 -5.14 11.98
C VAL A 94 17.15 -6.11 11.81
N ASP A 95 18.06 -6.22 12.78
CA ASP A 95 19.22 -7.10 12.67
C ASP A 95 18.80 -8.57 12.55
N SER A 96 17.84 -9.00 13.39
CA SER A 96 17.30 -10.36 13.32
C SER A 96 16.46 -10.60 12.05
N VAL A 97 15.81 -9.57 11.51
CA VAL A 97 15.08 -9.67 10.26
C VAL A 97 16.04 -9.92 9.10
N VAL A 98 17.11 -9.14 9.01
CA VAL A 98 18.15 -9.32 7.98
C VAL A 98 18.79 -10.70 8.09
N GLU A 99 19.24 -11.07 9.30
CA GLU A 99 19.91 -12.35 9.54
C GLU A 99 19.04 -13.58 9.14
N LYS A 100 17.74 -13.52 9.44
CA LYS A 100 16.85 -14.68 9.24
C LYS A 100 16.25 -14.79 7.85
N TYR A 101 16.04 -13.67 7.16
CA TYR A 101 15.18 -13.68 5.97
C TYR A 101 15.87 -13.21 4.70
N ALA A 102 16.92 -12.37 4.77
CA ALA A 102 17.51 -11.75 3.60
C ALA A 102 18.03 -12.78 2.58
N GLU A 103 18.67 -13.85 3.04
CA GLU A 103 19.16 -14.93 2.17
C GLU A 103 18.01 -15.58 1.39
N THR A 104 16.90 -15.91 2.06
CA THR A 104 15.71 -16.48 1.40
C THR A 104 15.13 -15.51 0.39
N TRP A 105 15.06 -14.23 0.70
CA TRP A 105 14.52 -13.21 -0.22
C TRP A 105 15.32 -13.09 -1.51
N THR A 106 16.63 -13.38 -1.50
CA THR A 106 17.45 -13.41 -2.72
C THR A 106 17.06 -14.51 -3.70
N THR A 107 16.35 -15.54 -3.23
CA THR A 107 15.92 -16.67 -4.07
C THR A 107 14.61 -16.38 -4.80
N TRP A 108 13.87 -15.35 -4.40
CA TRP A 108 12.57 -14.99 -4.98
C TRP A 108 12.72 -13.99 -6.14
N ARG A 109 11.87 -14.16 -7.13
CA ARG A 109 11.72 -13.17 -8.22
C ARG A 109 10.87 -11.98 -7.79
N THR A 110 9.97 -12.19 -6.84
CA THR A 110 9.08 -11.16 -6.29
C THR A 110 9.83 -10.18 -5.41
N PRO A 111 9.75 -8.88 -5.69
CA PRO A 111 10.38 -7.85 -4.88
C PRO A 111 9.87 -7.86 -3.43
N VAL A 112 10.80 -7.81 -2.48
CA VAL A 112 10.49 -7.69 -1.05
C VAL A 112 10.66 -6.26 -0.59
N ILE A 113 9.59 -5.70 -0.05
CA ILE A 113 9.48 -4.33 0.47
C ILE A 113 9.43 -4.42 2.00
N VAL A 114 10.45 -3.95 2.69
CA VAL A 114 10.45 -4.01 4.16
C VAL A 114 9.66 -2.83 4.73
N ASN A 115 8.59 -3.13 5.48
CA ASN A 115 7.84 -2.10 6.20
C ASN A 115 8.65 -1.66 7.43
N VAL A 116 8.95 -0.37 7.53
CA VAL A 116 9.80 0.22 8.58
C VAL A 116 8.97 1.09 9.49
N ALA A 117 9.08 0.85 10.79
CA ALA A 117 8.44 1.64 11.83
C ALA A 117 9.44 2.06 12.92
N GLY A 118 9.19 3.20 13.56
CA GLY A 118 10.04 3.75 14.60
C GLY A 118 9.26 4.67 15.55
N GLU A 119 9.88 5.09 16.64
CA GLU A 119 9.33 6.05 17.62
C GLU A 119 9.91 7.45 17.44
N SER A 120 11.03 7.55 16.74
CA SER A 120 11.72 8.80 16.44
C SER A 120 12.25 8.81 15.01
N VAL A 121 12.51 9.99 14.46
CA VAL A 121 13.17 10.15 13.13
C VAL A 121 14.47 9.35 13.09
N ARG A 122 15.24 9.34 14.21
CA ARG A 122 16.50 8.59 14.32
C ARG A 122 16.26 7.08 14.13
N ASP A 123 15.20 6.51 14.72
CA ASP A 123 14.93 5.07 14.59
C ASP A 123 14.65 4.70 13.13
N TYR A 124 13.82 5.49 12.44
CA TYR A 124 13.53 5.28 11.02
C TYR A 124 14.81 5.33 10.16
N VAL A 125 15.63 6.35 10.37
CA VAL A 125 16.91 6.53 9.66
C VAL A 125 17.85 5.36 9.90
N GLU A 126 17.97 4.91 11.15
CA GLU A 126 18.87 3.82 11.50
C GLU A 126 18.43 2.48 10.93
N VAL A 127 17.11 2.20 10.93
CA VAL A 127 16.56 0.99 10.28
C VAL A 127 16.80 1.05 8.78
N ALA A 128 16.54 2.19 8.14
CA ALA A 128 16.75 2.36 6.70
C ALA A 128 18.22 2.12 6.31
N ARG A 129 19.17 2.65 7.07
CA ARG A 129 20.61 2.41 6.85
C ARG A 129 21.01 0.94 6.96
N ARG A 130 20.40 0.20 7.89
CA ARG A 130 20.68 -1.24 8.06
C ARG A 130 20.10 -2.10 6.96
N LEU A 131 19.05 -1.62 6.27
CA LEU A 131 18.45 -2.29 5.13
C LEU A 131 19.13 -1.91 3.81
N ASP A 132 19.83 -0.77 3.77
CA ASP A 132 20.48 -0.27 2.57
C ASP A 132 21.59 -1.22 2.12
N GLY A 133 21.56 -1.64 0.85
CA GLY A 133 22.51 -2.61 0.30
C GLY A 133 22.35 -4.06 0.78
N VAL A 134 21.31 -4.38 1.56
CA VAL A 134 21.03 -5.77 1.95
C VAL A 134 20.48 -6.55 0.75
N PRO A 135 21.13 -7.64 0.31
CA PRO A 135 20.62 -8.48 -0.77
C PRO A 135 19.21 -8.99 -0.45
N GLY A 136 18.34 -9.00 -1.45
CA GLY A 136 16.94 -9.43 -1.29
C GLY A 136 15.97 -8.33 -0.80
N VAL A 137 16.46 -7.19 -0.31
CA VAL A 137 15.63 -6.02 -0.01
C VAL A 137 15.52 -5.14 -1.25
N ALA A 138 14.31 -5.06 -1.81
CA ALA A 138 14.05 -4.29 -3.03
C ALA A 138 13.61 -2.83 -2.74
N ALA A 139 12.96 -2.57 -1.60
CA ALA A 139 12.45 -1.26 -1.24
C ALA A 139 12.11 -1.17 0.26
N ILE A 140 11.79 0.04 0.70
CA ILE A 140 11.27 0.35 2.05
C ILE A 140 9.85 0.91 1.94
N GLU A 141 8.92 0.39 2.77
CA GLU A 141 7.63 1.05 3.04
C GLU A 141 7.71 1.73 4.41
N LEU A 142 7.78 3.06 4.43
CA LEU A 142 7.87 3.85 5.66
C LEU A 142 6.50 3.94 6.34
N ASN A 143 6.33 3.29 7.46
CA ASN A 143 5.10 3.29 8.25
C ASN A 143 5.14 4.42 9.28
N ILE A 144 4.67 5.60 8.89
CA ILE A 144 4.65 6.79 9.74
C ILE A 144 3.40 6.88 10.64
N SER A 145 2.52 5.87 10.58
CA SER A 145 1.22 5.88 11.28
C SER A 145 1.29 5.33 12.71
N CYS A 146 2.48 5.13 13.29
CA CYS A 146 2.60 4.54 14.62
C CYS A 146 2.06 5.50 15.70
N PRO A 147 0.93 5.18 16.39
CA PRO A 147 0.30 6.08 17.36
C PRO A 147 1.02 6.08 18.72
N ASN A 148 2.05 5.26 18.92
CA ASN A 148 2.68 5.05 20.20
C ASN A 148 3.96 5.89 20.33
N VAL A 149 3.75 7.18 20.57
CA VAL A 149 4.86 7.97 21.10
C VAL A 149 4.47 8.38 22.51
N GLY A 150 5.15 7.81 23.47
CA GLY A 150 5.09 8.29 24.85
C GLY A 150 5.34 9.78 24.90
N ALA A 151 4.82 10.45 25.92
CA ALA A 151 4.79 11.88 26.16
C ALA A 151 5.79 12.71 25.33
N GLY A 152 5.30 13.35 24.25
CA GLY A 152 6.06 14.26 23.39
C GLY A 152 6.30 13.81 21.94
N GLY A 153 5.81 12.64 21.53
CA GLY A 153 5.99 12.16 20.16
C GLY A 153 5.06 12.82 19.15
N LEU A 154 5.66 13.37 18.13
CA LEU A 154 4.98 13.81 16.91
C LEU A 154 4.26 12.63 16.28
N GLN A 155 2.96 12.78 16.05
CA GLN A 155 2.20 11.85 15.22
C GLN A 155 2.53 12.16 13.75
N PHE A 156 3.61 11.58 13.23
CA PHE A 156 4.10 11.85 11.88
C PHE A 156 3.02 11.73 10.78
N ALA A 157 2.01 10.90 11.02
CA ALA A 157 0.99 10.65 10.01
C ALA A 157 -0.10 11.72 9.89
N ILE A 158 -0.21 12.64 10.84
CA ILE A 158 -1.31 13.64 10.87
C ILE A 158 -0.84 15.07 10.66
N ASP A 159 0.48 15.30 10.66
CA ASP A 159 1.10 16.60 10.41
C ASP A 159 1.98 16.54 9.16
N ALA A 160 1.75 17.45 8.22
CA ALA A 160 2.45 17.46 6.94
C ALA A 160 3.95 17.77 7.10
N GLY A 161 4.31 18.65 8.04
CA GLY A 161 5.71 19.00 8.33
C GLY A 161 6.48 17.83 8.92
N ALA A 162 5.89 17.16 9.92
CA ALA A 162 6.48 15.99 10.55
C ALA A 162 6.61 14.81 9.57
N ALA A 163 5.60 14.59 8.71
CA ALA A 163 5.66 13.57 7.65
C ALA A 163 6.79 13.85 6.66
N ALA A 164 6.94 15.10 6.23
CA ALA A 164 8.03 15.53 5.35
C ALA A 164 9.39 15.36 6.00
N GLU A 165 9.54 15.75 7.28
CA GLU A 165 10.80 15.65 8.03
C GLU A 165 11.32 14.21 8.07
N VAL A 166 10.47 13.25 8.49
CA VAL A 166 10.87 11.84 8.58
C VAL A 166 11.15 11.27 7.20
N THR A 167 10.34 11.60 6.20
CA THR A 167 10.55 11.16 4.81
C THR A 167 11.88 11.65 4.26
N ALA A 168 12.16 12.95 4.37
CA ALA A 168 13.42 13.54 3.91
C ALA A 168 14.65 13.00 4.67
N ALA A 169 14.50 12.75 5.98
CA ALA A 169 15.58 12.17 6.77
C ALA A 169 15.93 10.75 6.32
N VAL A 170 14.90 9.91 6.08
CA VAL A 170 15.09 8.55 5.56
C VAL A 170 15.60 8.58 4.12
N ARG A 171 15.09 9.47 3.26
CA ARG A 171 15.57 9.59 1.87
C ARG A 171 17.07 9.89 1.79
N ARG A 172 17.60 10.69 2.71
CA ARG A 172 19.06 10.95 2.80
C ARG A 172 19.88 9.78 3.33
N ALA A 173 19.24 8.80 3.92
CA ALA A 173 19.92 7.69 4.62
C ALA A 173 20.01 6.41 3.79
N THR A 174 19.29 6.31 2.67
CA THR A 174 19.24 5.10 1.81
C THR A 174 19.02 5.47 0.37
N ASP A 175 19.52 4.66 -0.55
CA ASP A 175 19.24 4.76 -1.99
C ASP A 175 18.09 3.81 -2.42
N LEU A 176 17.59 2.97 -1.54
CA LEU A 176 16.44 2.10 -1.81
C LEU A 176 15.20 2.92 -2.23
N PRO A 177 14.35 2.39 -3.12
CA PRO A 177 13.03 2.94 -3.39
C PRO A 177 12.24 3.12 -2.08
N LEU A 178 11.63 4.30 -1.90
CA LEU A 178 10.96 4.71 -0.67
C LEU A 178 9.47 4.93 -0.91
N LEU A 179 8.66 4.00 -0.41
CA LEU A 179 7.23 4.13 -0.33
C LEU A 179 6.86 4.72 1.04
N VAL A 180 5.85 5.58 1.13
CA VAL A 180 5.39 6.14 2.42
C VAL A 180 3.92 5.85 2.65
N LYS A 181 3.61 5.22 3.78
CA LYS A 181 2.27 4.74 4.12
C LYS A 181 1.44 5.79 4.83
N LEU A 182 0.35 6.20 4.18
CA LEU A 182 -0.60 7.20 4.65
C LEU A 182 -1.58 6.64 5.69
N SER A 183 -1.93 7.48 6.68
CA SER A 183 -2.97 7.18 7.66
C SER A 183 -4.32 7.71 7.19
N PRO A 184 -5.42 6.94 7.34
CA PRO A 184 -6.77 7.43 7.08
C PRO A 184 -7.32 8.32 8.21
N ASN A 185 -6.61 8.42 9.34
CA ASN A 185 -7.09 9.07 10.56
C ASN A 185 -6.83 10.59 10.53
N VAL A 186 -7.11 11.22 9.39
CA VAL A 186 -6.95 12.65 9.16
C VAL A 186 -8.17 13.21 8.42
N ALA A 187 -8.43 14.49 8.60
CA ALA A 187 -9.55 15.17 7.93
C ALA A 187 -9.25 15.41 6.43
N ASP A 188 -8.03 15.80 6.10
CA ASP A 188 -7.57 16.06 4.74
C ASP A 188 -6.19 15.44 4.52
N ILE A 189 -6.09 14.48 3.61
CA ILE A 189 -4.84 13.79 3.31
C ILE A 189 -3.95 14.56 2.32
N ARG A 190 -4.51 15.48 1.55
CA ARG A 190 -3.84 16.14 0.43
C ARG A 190 -2.59 16.93 0.81
N PRO A 191 -2.58 17.74 1.90
CA PRO A 191 -1.37 18.43 2.34
C PRO A 191 -0.25 17.46 2.73
N ILE A 192 -0.60 16.36 3.41
CA ILE A 192 0.35 15.33 3.86
C ILE A 192 0.94 14.59 2.66
N ALA A 193 0.10 14.17 1.71
CA ALA A 193 0.53 13.49 0.49
C ALA A 193 1.52 14.34 -0.33
N ARG A 194 1.24 15.64 -0.51
CA ARG A 194 2.16 16.58 -1.19
C ARG A 194 3.48 16.71 -0.45
N ALA A 195 3.43 16.95 0.86
CA ALA A 195 4.63 17.16 1.67
C ALA A 195 5.56 15.93 1.64
N ILE A 196 5.00 14.72 1.66
CA ILE A 196 5.74 13.46 1.55
C ILE A 196 6.37 13.32 0.15
N ALA A 197 5.60 13.59 -0.92
CA ALA A 197 6.10 13.53 -2.27
C ALA A 197 7.25 14.54 -2.51
N ASP A 198 7.07 15.78 -2.05
CA ASP A 198 8.08 16.84 -2.14
C ASP A 198 9.33 16.53 -1.29
N ALA A 199 9.19 15.74 -0.22
CA ALA A 199 10.28 15.28 0.63
C ALA A 199 11.09 14.12 0.05
N GLY A 200 10.71 13.59 -1.13
CA GLY A 200 11.48 12.61 -1.88
C GLY A 200 11.03 11.16 -1.75
N ALA A 201 9.77 10.93 -1.40
CA ALA A 201 9.15 9.61 -1.58
C ALA A 201 9.07 9.26 -3.06
N ASP A 202 9.31 7.99 -3.41
CA ASP A 202 9.18 7.47 -4.77
C ASP A 202 7.73 7.02 -5.07
N ALA A 203 6.98 6.56 -4.03
CA ALA A 203 5.57 6.22 -4.12
C ALA A 203 4.85 6.46 -2.79
N LEU A 204 3.51 6.51 -2.83
CA LEU A 204 2.65 6.49 -1.64
C LEU A 204 1.95 5.15 -1.52
N THR A 205 1.71 4.68 -0.29
CA THR A 205 0.79 3.58 -0.01
C THR A 205 -0.37 4.09 0.84
N ALA A 206 -1.61 3.75 0.51
CA ALA A 206 -2.82 4.26 1.14
C ALA A 206 -3.91 3.18 1.17
N ILE A 207 -4.32 2.75 2.36
CA ILE A 207 -4.20 3.36 3.69
C ILE A 207 -3.63 2.38 4.74
N ASN A 208 -3.22 2.93 5.90
CA ASN A 208 -3.12 2.14 7.13
C ASN A 208 -4.54 1.92 7.72
N THR A 209 -4.65 1.25 8.84
CA THR A 209 -5.91 0.92 9.48
C THR A 209 -6.62 2.13 10.08
N LEU A 210 -7.96 2.11 10.09
CA LEU A 210 -8.79 3.14 10.70
C LEU A 210 -8.93 2.87 12.21
N SER A 211 -8.71 3.88 13.04
CA SER A 211 -8.81 3.74 14.49
C SER A 211 -10.23 3.40 14.93
N GLY A 212 -10.38 2.38 15.79
CA GLY A 212 -11.66 1.92 16.28
C GLY A 212 -11.57 1.28 17.66
N ILE A 213 -12.73 0.94 18.22
CA ILE A 213 -12.87 0.25 19.49
C ILE A 213 -13.93 -0.86 19.35
N ALA A 214 -13.73 -1.98 20.05
CA ALA A 214 -14.76 -2.99 20.25
C ALA A 214 -15.05 -3.13 21.76
N VAL A 215 -16.33 -3.31 22.08
CA VAL A 215 -16.79 -3.49 23.47
C VAL A 215 -17.10 -4.97 23.69
N GLY A 216 -16.71 -5.49 24.84
CA GLY A 216 -16.97 -6.88 25.23
C GLY A 216 -18.46 -7.20 25.32
N PRO A 217 -18.85 -8.50 25.31
CA PRO A 217 -20.25 -8.92 25.35
C PRO A 217 -21.05 -8.33 26.54
N ASP A 218 -20.40 -8.21 27.69
CA ASP A 218 -20.98 -7.66 28.90
C ASP A 218 -21.13 -6.14 28.89
N ARG A 219 -20.61 -5.46 27.85
CA ARG A 219 -20.59 -4.00 27.69
C ARG A 219 -19.93 -3.23 28.85
N ASN A 220 -19.05 -3.87 29.59
CA ASN A 220 -18.39 -3.32 30.77
C ASN A 220 -16.91 -2.96 30.55
N ARG A 221 -16.31 -3.37 29.40
CA ARG A 221 -14.91 -3.10 29.09
C ARG A 221 -14.63 -3.14 27.58
N PRO A 222 -13.56 -2.47 27.13
CA PRO A 222 -12.99 -2.70 25.79
C PRO A 222 -12.57 -4.16 25.60
N LEU A 223 -12.69 -4.67 24.38
CA LEU A 223 -12.39 -6.07 24.07
C LEU A 223 -10.89 -6.29 23.87
N LEU A 224 -10.20 -5.33 23.23
CA LEU A 224 -8.75 -5.41 23.02
C LEU A 224 -7.97 -4.97 24.26
N GLY A 225 -6.83 -5.64 24.53
CA GLY A 225 -5.97 -5.33 25.66
C GLY A 225 -5.37 -3.92 25.65
N ASN A 226 -5.27 -3.29 24.47
CA ASN A 226 -4.81 -1.90 24.31
C ASN A 226 -5.96 -0.91 24.09
N ILE A 227 -7.21 -1.26 24.41
CA ILE A 227 -8.42 -0.44 24.24
C ILE A 227 -8.74 -0.18 22.76
N TYR A 228 -7.90 0.55 22.06
CA TYR A 228 -8.06 0.88 20.66
C TYR A 228 -7.34 -0.12 19.75
N GLY A 229 -7.90 -0.33 18.55
CA GLY A 229 -7.30 -1.13 17.49
C GLY A 229 -7.48 -0.48 16.13
N GLY A 230 -6.77 -1.01 15.15
CA GLY A 230 -6.92 -0.62 13.75
C GLY A 230 -7.98 -1.50 13.06
N LEU A 231 -9.03 -0.89 12.52
CA LEU A 231 -10.04 -1.55 11.70
C LEU A 231 -9.48 -1.77 10.29
N SER A 232 -9.65 -2.98 9.77
CA SER A 232 -9.29 -3.40 8.41
C SER A 232 -10.33 -4.36 7.84
N GLY A 233 -10.23 -4.73 6.57
CA GLY A 233 -11.18 -5.57 5.86
C GLY A 233 -12.16 -4.76 5.00
N PRO A 234 -13.23 -5.39 4.44
CA PRO A 234 -14.13 -4.75 3.47
C PRO A 234 -14.77 -3.44 3.96
N ALA A 235 -15.04 -3.31 5.26
CA ALA A 235 -15.66 -2.12 5.84
C ALA A 235 -14.85 -0.82 5.64
N VAL A 236 -13.54 -0.89 5.42
CA VAL A 236 -12.70 0.31 5.23
C VAL A 236 -12.55 0.71 3.77
N LYS A 237 -12.98 -0.10 2.80
CA LYS A 237 -12.82 0.16 1.35
C LYS A 237 -13.31 1.56 0.93
N PRO A 238 -14.50 2.04 1.32
CA PRO A 238 -14.94 3.39 0.92
C PRO A 238 -14.02 4.51 1.42
N VAL A 239 -13.45 4.34 2.62
CA VAL A 239 -12.49 5.31 3.17
C VAL A 239 -11.16 5.24 2.40
N ALA A 240 -10.69 4.04 2.09
CA ALA A 240 -9.48 3.83 1.31
C ALA A 240 -9.59 4.42 -0.10
N LEU A 241 -10.71 4.18 -0.80
CA LEU A 241 -11.01 4.76 -2.11
C LEU A 241 -10.95 6.29 -2.09
N ARG A 242 -11.58 6.92 -1.08
CA ARG A 242 -11.53 8.38 -0.92
C ARG A 242 -10.10 8.89 -0.75
N VAL A 243 -9.32 8.27 0.13
CA VAL A 243 -7.93 8.71 0.38
C VAL A 243 -7.05 8.54 -0.84
N VAL A 244 -7.17 7.41 -1.56
CA VAL A 244 -6.45 7.18 -2.82
C VAL A 244 -6.84 8.21 -3.88
N TYR A 245 -8.14 8.46 -4.07
CA TYR A 245 -8.66 9.45 -5.00
C TYR A 245 -8.12 10.86 -4.71
N GLU A 246 -8.14 11.29 -3.44
CA GLU A 246 -7.62 12.60 -3.02
C GLU A 246 -6.10 12.70 -3.21
N ALA A 247 -5.35 11.65 -2.86
CA ALA A 247 -3.89 11.62 -3.02
C ALA A 247 -3.49 11.64 -4.49
N ALA A 248 -4.10 10.81 -5.34
CA ALA A 248 -3.77 10.71 -6.77
C ALA A 248 -3.98 12.03 -7.54
N GLN A 249 -4.86 12.91 -7.06
CA GLN A 249 -5.08 14.23 -7.69
C GLN A 249 -3.99 15.25 -7.36
N VAL A 250 -3.24 15.06 -6.30
CA VAL A 250 -2.33 16.08 -5.77
C VAL A 250 -0.86 15.72 -5.85
N VAL A 251 -0.52 14.45 -6.13
CA VAL A 251 0.86 14.00 -6.33
C VAL A 251 1.09 13.55 -7.78
N ARG A 252 2.36 13.42 -8.16
CA ARG A 252 2.78 12.86 -9.46
C ARG A 252 3.43 11.49 -9.32
N ILE A 253 3.81 11.12 -8.09
CA ILE A 253 4.37 9.80 -7.78
C ILE A 253 3.26 8.75 -7.72
N PRO A 254 3.56 7.47 -7.98
CA PRO A 254 2.61 6.38 -7.91
C PRO A 254 1.90 6.27 -6.55
N VAL A 255 0.62 5.87 -6.56
CA VAL A 255 -0.15 5.57 -5.35
C VAL A 255 -0.53 4.10 -5.39
N VAL A 256 -0.14 3.35 -4.36
CA VAL A 256 -0.49 1.95 -4.14
C VAL A 256 -1.64 1.90 -3.13
N ALA A 257 -2.77 1.31 -3.51
CA ALA A 257 -3.96 1.25 -2.66
C ALA A 257 -3.89 0.08 -1.66
N ILE A 258 -4.47 0.29 -0.47
CA ILE A 258 -4.59 -0.73 0.58
C ILE A 258 -5.90 -0.51 1.33
N GLY A 259 -6.67 -1.58 1.53
CA GLY A 259 -7.84 -1.54 2.41
C GLY A 259 -9.11 -2.07 1.77
N GLY A 260 -9.52 -3.27 2.19
CA GLY A 260 -10.76 -3.90 1.81
C GLY A 260 -10.74 -4.61 0.46
N VAL A 261 -9.58 -4.90 -0.11
CA VAL A 261 -9.45 -5.69 -1.35
C VAL A 261 -9.71 -7.17 -1.03
N THR A 262 -10.72 -7.75 -1.70
CA THR A 262 -11.15 -9.15 -1.56
C THR A 262 -11.41 -9.84 -2.90
N GLU A 263 -11.77 -9.06 -3.93
CA GLU A 263 -12.15 -9.55 -5.25
C GLU A 263 -11.69 -8.59 -6.35
N LEU A 264 -11.86 -9.00 -7.61
CA LEU A 264 -11.41 -8.23 -8.77
C LEU A 264 -12.07 -6.84 -8.86
N ASP A 265 -13.35 -6.72 -8.54
CA ASP A 265 -14.06 -5.44 -8.58
C ASP A 265 -13.44 -4.42 -7.60
N ASP A 266 -12.89 -4.88 -6.47
CA ASP A 266 -12.16 -4.00 -5.57
C ASP A 266 -10.89 -3.46 -6.22
N VAL A 267 -10.13 -4.32 -6.93
CA VAL A 267 -8.93 -3.91 -7.68
C VAL A 267 -9.29 -2.87 -8.75
N LEU A 268 -10.34 -3.13 -9.54
CA LEU A 268 -10.80 -2.24 -10.60
C LEU A 268 -11.24 -0.87 -10.04
N ASP A 269 -11.93 -0.84 -8.91
CA ASP A 269 -12.33 0.40 -8.24
C ASP A 269 -11.10 1.22 -7.81
N PHE A 270 -10.08 0.59 -7.24
CA PHE A 270 -8.85 1.29 -6.86
C PHE A 270 -8.07 1.81 -8.06
N LEU A 271 -7.97 1.02 -9.14
CA LEU A 271 -7.36 1.49 -10.38
C LEU A 271 -8.14 2.69 -10.95
N ALA A 272 -9.48 2.62 -10.96
CA ALA A 272 -10.31 3.70 -11.47
C ALA A 272 -10.11 5.03 -10.72
N VAL A 273 -9.86 5.01 -9.41
CA VAL A 273 -9.58 6.22 -8.60
C VAL A 273 -8.11 6.64 -8.61
N GLY A 274 -7.26 6.00 -9.42
CA GLY A 274 -5.90 6.45 -9.70
C GLY A 274 -4.79 5.67 -8.98
N ALA A 275 -5.09 4.57 -8.29
CA ALA A 275 -4.05 3.67 -7.83
C ALA A 275 -3.36 2.98 -9.02
N VAL A 276 -2.06 2.72 -8.91
CA VAL A 276 -1.29 1.96 -9.91
C VAL A 276 -1.11 0.50 -9.51
N ALA A 277 -1.33 0.18 -8.23
CA ALA A 277 -1.24 -1.17 -7.68
C ALA A 277 -2.10 -1.26 -6.42
N VAL A 278 -2.33 -2.48 -5.93
CA VAL A 278 -3.07 -2.73 -4.68
C VAL A 278 -2.30 -3.68 -3.77
N GLN A 279 -2.45 -3.51 -2.45
CA GLN A 279 -1.97 -4.47 -1.45
C GLN A 279 -3.17 -5.18 -0.82
N VAL A 280 -3.16 -6.51 -0.84
CA VAL A 280 -4.15 -7.36 -0.19
C VAL A 280 -3.70 -7.62 1.26
N GLY A 281 -4.58 -7.32 2.23
CA GLY A 281 -4.29 -7.48 3.64
C GLY A 281 -5.19 -8.53 4.32
N THR A 282 -6.20 -8.08 5.04
CA THR A 282 -7.09 -8.88 5.90
C THR A 282 -7.70 -10.10 5.21
N ALA A 283 -7.98 -10.01 3.91
CA ALA A 283 -8.57 -11.10 3.13
C ALA A 283 -7.69 -12.38 3.14
N ILE A 284 -6.36 -12.24 3.26
CA ILE A 284 -5.39 -13.35 3.31
C ILE A 284 -5.67 -14.29 4.50
N PHE A 285 -6.22 -13.79 5.60
CA PHE A 285 -6.54 -14.63 6.75
C PHE A 285 -7.71 -15.57 6.49
N ALA A 286 -8.61 -15.21 5.58
CA ALA A 286 -9.72 -16.08 5.16
C ALA A 286 -9.30 -17.01 4.01
N ASP A 287 -8.56 -16.49 3.04
CA ASP A 287 -8.05 -17.24 1.88
C ASP A 287 -6.71 -16.64 1.42
N PRO A 288 -5.58 -17.30 1.73
CA PRO A 288 -4.26 -16.82 1.37
C PRO A 288 -3.99 -16.81 -0.14
N THR A 289 -4.81 -17.49 -0.95
CA THR A 289 -4.65 -17.58 -2.40
C THR A 289 -5.23 -16.38 -3.16
N ILE A 290 -6.01 -15.53 -2.50
CA ILE A 290 -6.65 -14.35 -3.12
C ILE A 290 -5.65 -13.50 -3.91
N PRO A 291 -4.46 -13.12 -3.40
CA PRO A 291 -3.56 -12.25 -4.16
C PRO A 291 -3.15 -12.86 -5.51
N VAL A 292 -2.81 -14.15 -5.55
CA VAL A 292 -2.42 -14.83 -6.80
C VAL A 292 -3.59 -14.96 -7.76
N ARG A 293 -4.78 -15.30 -7.25
CA ARG A 293 -6.01 -15.37 -8.05
C ARG A 293 -6.35 -14.02 -8.69
N LEU A 294 -6.19 -12.92 -7.96
CA LEU A 294 -6.44 -11.57 -8.48
C LEU A 294 -5.51 -11.18 -9.63
N VAL A 295 -4.28 -11.70 -9.67
CA VAL A 295 -3.37 -11.50 -10.83
C VAL A 295 -3.99 -12.11 -12.10
N ASP A 296 -4.46 -13.36 -12.02
CA ASP A 296 -5.07 -14.05 -13.15
C ASP A 296 -6.38 -13.39 -13.59
N GLU A 297 -7.22 -13.03 -12.62
CA GLU A 297 -8.51 -12.38 -12.86
C GLU A 297 -8.33 -11.01 -13.55
N LEU A 298 -7.33 -10.22 -13.12
CA LEU A 298 -7.03 -8.92 -13.73
C LEU A 298 -6.53 -9.09 -15.18
N ALA A 299 -5.61 -10.03 -15.42
CA ALA A 299 -5.13 -10.34 -16.77
C ALA A 299 -6.29 -10.76 -17.68
N GLY A 300 -7.16 -11.65 -17.18
CA GLY A 300 -8.35 -12.13 -17.90
C GLY A 300 -9.35 -11.01 -18.22
N GLU A 301 -9.55 -10.08 -17.28
CA GLU A 301 -10.45 -8.94 -17.48
C GLU A 301 -9.91 -7.95 -18.52
N CYS A 302 -8.60 -7.65 -18.48
CA CYS A 302 -7.95 -6.84 -19.50
C CYS A 302 -8.10 -7.50 -20.89
N ALA A 303 -7.79 -8.79 -20.99
CA ALA A 303 -7.93 -9.56 -22.23
C ALA A 303 -9.39 -9.54 -22.76
N ARG A 304 -10.37 -9.72 -21.87
CA ARG A 304 -11.81 -9.67 -22.21
C ARG A 304 -12.22 -8.29 -22.75
N ARG A 305 -11.62 -7.21 -22.25
CA ARG A 305 -11.84 -5.82 -22.71
C ARG A 305 -11.03 -5.47 -23.96
N GLY A 306 -10.14 -6.35 -24.44
CA GLY A 306 -9.24 -6.08 -25.56
C GLY A 306 -8.10 -5.12 -25.21
N LEU A 307 -7.76 -5.00 -23.92
CA LEU A 307 -6.68 -4.13 -23.45
C LEU A 307 -5.34 -4.89 -23.49
N THR A 308 -4.30 -4.20 -23.92
CA THR A 308 -2.93 -4.74 -23.95
C THR A 308 -2.14 -4.43 -22.66
N SER A 309 -2.64 -3.52 -21.84
CA SER A 309 -2.07 -3.18 -20.54
C SER A 309 -3.18 -2.81 -19.56
N TYR A 310 -3.06 -3.27 -18.29
CA TYR A 310 -3.97 -2.88 -17.21
C TYR A 310 -3.90 -1.37 -16.90
N ARG A 311 -2.81 -0.69 -17.32
CA ARG A 311 -2.64 0.76 -17.11
C ARG A 311 -3.73 1.59 -17.78
N GLU A 312 -4.40 1.05 -18.78
CA GLU A 312 -5.54 1.69 -19.44
C GLU A 312 -6.77 1.84 -18.52
N LEU A 313 -6.81 1.09 -17.40
CA LEU A 313 -7.86 1.18 -16.38
C LEU A 313 -7.60 2.30 -15.36
N ILE A 314 -6.33 2.77 -15.25
CA ILE A 314 -5.93 3.69 -14.19
C ILE A 314 -6.52 5.08 -14.42
N GLY A 315 -7.16 5.60 -13.36
CA GLY A 315 -7.65 6.97 -13.32
C GLY A 315 -8.92 7.23 -14.14
N SER A 316 -9.63 6.20 -14.55
CA SER A 316 -10.86 6.35 -15.36
C SER A 316 -11.96 7.13 -14.64
N ALA A 317 -11.97 7.14 -13.30
CA ALA A 317 -12.89 7.92 -12.46
C ALA A 317 -12.30 9.28 -11.99
N LEU A 318 -11.05 9.58 -12.34
CA LEU A 318 -10.46 10.89 -12.03
C LEU A 318 -11.02 11.98 -12.94
N PRO A 319 -11.10 13.24 -12.48
CA PRO A 319 -11.52 14.36 -13.32
C PRO A 319 -10.59 14.47 -14.53
N LYS A 320 -11.17 14.48 -15.73
CA LYS A 320 -10.42 14.79 -16.95
C LYS A 320 -9.87 16.20 -16.82
N LYS A 321 -8.55 16.38 -16.94
CA LYS A 321 -7.97 17.74 -17.00
C LYS A 321 -8.66 18.45 -18.17
N PRO A 322 -9.18 19.70 -17.97
CA PRO A 322 -9.73 20.46 -19.07
C PRO A 322 -8.67 20.53 -20.17
N GLU A 323 -9.04 20.14 -21.40
CA GLU A 323 -8.17 20.35 -22.55
C GLU A 323 -7.78 21.82 -22.55
N ARG A 324 -6.48 22.14 -22.57
CA ARG A 324 -6.04 23.52 -22.77
C ARG A 324 -6.69 23.97 -24.07
N PRO A 325 -7.47 25.07 -24.09
CA PRO A 325 -7.98 25.59 -25.35
C PRO A 325 -6.78 25.75 -26.28
N SER A 326 -6.83 25.11 -27.44
CA SER A 326 -5.81 25.30 -28.46
C SER A 326 -5.69 26.80 -28.69
N ALA A 327 -4.49 27.34 -28.58
CA ALA A 327 -4.21 28.74 -28.91
C ALA A 327 -4.42 28.92 -30.42
N LYS A 328 -5.67 28.87 -30.85
CA LYS A 328 -6.05 29.44 -32.14
C LYS A 328 -6.12 30.94 -31.96
N GLY A 329 -5.24 31.60 -32.66
CA GLY A 329 -4.99 33.01 -32.60
C GLY A 329 -6.26 33.84 -32.55
N VAL A 330 -6.32 34.70 -31.58
CA VAL A 330 -7.16 35.91 -31.64
C VAL A 330 -6.44 36.83 -32.62
N GLU A 331 -6.85 36.79 -33.93
CA GLU A 331 -6.51 37.84 -34.86
C GLU A 331 -7.18 39.13 -34.37
N TYR A 332 -6.39 40.02 -33.83
CA TYR A 332 -6.80 41.41 -33.62
C TYR A 332 -6.88 42.04 -35.01
N ARG A 333 -8.07 42.31 -35.52
CA ARG A 333 -8.25 43.23 -36.64
C ARG A 333 -8.31 44.63 -36.06
N PRO A 334 -7.55 45.58 -36.65
CA PRO A 334 -7.46 46.98 -36.24
C PRO A 334 -8.76 47.77 -36.46
#